data_e829b5991f02133dafb3c78f5abe2529
#
_entry.id   e829b5991f02133dafb3c78f5abe2529
#
_cell.length_a   1.000
_cell.length_b   1.000
_cell.length_c   1.000
_cell.angle_alpha   90.00
_cell.angle_beta   90.00
_cell.angle_gamma   90.00
#
_symmetry.space_group_name_H-M   'P 1'
#
loop_
_entity.id
_entity.type
_entity.pdbx_description
1 polymer ?
#
loop_
_entity_poly.entity_id
_entity_poly.type
_entity_poly.pdbx_seq_one_letter_code
_entity_poly.pdbx_strand_id
1 'polypeptide(L)'
;MKKIIIPLIASMFFFSTCAKEDENDPDNASVSLSDNATTFSVTVSSGKYYLDGSSNPSLKLKRGYVYYFDATDSTTSSHPLLLSTSSSGGNTSGEYTNGVTNSQTTNGTLTFQVPSDALSTLYY
;
A
#
# COMPACT_ATOMS: atom_id res chain seq x y z
N MET A 1 -0.60 16.47 0.75
CA MET A 1 -0.40 15.03 0.70
C MET A 1 0.27 14.51 1.95
N LYS A 2 -0.05 13.30 2.33
CA LYS A 2 0.53 12.68 3.52
C LYS A 2 1.59 11.64 3.15
N LYS A 3 2.55 11.50 4.02
CA LYS A 3 3.74 10.67 3.83
C LYS A 3 3.43 9.21 4.17
N ILE A 4 3.77 8.31 3.26
CA ILE A 4 3.86 6.86 3.51
C ILE A 4 5.32 6.54 3.79
N ILE A 5 5.61 5.93 4.93
CA ILE A 5 6.97 5.49 5.27
C ILE A 5 7.02 3.97 5.10
N ILE A 6 7.92 3.53 4.24
CA ILE A 6 8.21 2.12 4.03
C ILE A 6 9.59 1.84 4.62
N PRO A 7 9.67 1.19 5.80
CA PRO A 7 10.96 0.92 6.41
C PRO A 7 11.79 -0.01 5.53
N LEU A 8 13.06 0.33 5.38
CA LEU A 8 14.05 -0.55 4.78
C LEU A 8 14.36 -1.65 5.82
N ILE A 9 13.72 -2.80 5.69
CA ILE A 9 14.13 -3.96 6.44
C ILE A 9 15.37 -4.49 5.75
N ALA A 10 16.53 -4.25 6.35
CA ALA A 10 17.72 -5.00 5.99
C ALA A 10 17.42 -6.47 6.32
N SER A 11 17.14 -7.25 5.29
CA SER A 11 17.01 -8.69 5.40
C SER A 11 18.38 -9.24 5.76
N MET A 12 18.68 -9.33 7.03
CA MET A 12 19.71 -10.24 7.49
C MET A 12 19.16 -11.63 7.27
N PHE A 13 19.58 -12.24 6.18
CA PHE A 13 19.46 -13.66 6.00
C PHE A 13 20.32 -14.34 7.08
N PHE A 14 19.72 -14.58 8.22
CA PHE A 14 20.18 -15.68 9.04
C PHE A 14 19.68 -16.95 8.35
N PHE A 15 20.59 -17.61 7.67
CA PHE A 15 20.42 -19.01 7.39
C PHE A 15 20.41 -19.77 8.72
N SER A 16 19.30 -19.74 9.40
CA SER A 16 18.97 -20.75 10.36
C SER A 16 18.53 -21.96 9.55
N THR A 17 19.46 -22.89 9.36
CA THR A 17 19.14 -24.23 8.91
C THR A 17 18.35 -24.92 10.01
N CYS A 18 17.11 -24.57 10.17
CA CYS A 18 16.14 -25.40 10.82
C CYS A 18 15.31 -26.05 9.73
N ALA A 19 15.94 -26.98 9.01
CA ALA A 19 15.26 -27.89 8.15
C ALA A 19 14.60 -28.96 9.03
N LYS A 20 13.42 -28.66 9.49
CA LYS A 20 12.34 -29.62 9.60
C LYS A 20 11.17 -28.97 8.88
N GLU A 21 11.22 -29.10 7.60
CA GLU A 21 10.07 -29.07 6.77
C GLU A 21 9.16 -30.19 7.24
N ASP A 22 8.10 -29.85 7.90
CA ASP A 22 6.95 -30.71 7.94
C ASP A 22 6.36 -30.68 6.53
N GLU A 23 6.76 -31.70 5.73
CA GLU A 23 6.33 -31.87 4.34
C GLU A 23 4.84 -32.15 4.19
N ASN A 24 4.03 -31.91 5.19
CA ASN A 24 2.60 -32.11 5.20
C ASN A 24 1.82 -30.88 5.68
N ASP A 25 2.35 -29.70 5.46
CA ASP A 25 1.51 -28.52 5.53
C ASP A 25 0.97 -28.24 4.12
N PRO A 26 -0.32 -28.59 3.81
CA PRO A 26 -0.94 -28.29 2.54
C PRO A 26 -1.09 -26.79 2.32
N ASP A 27 -0.78 -25.94 3.30
CA ASP A 27 -0.87 -24.49 3.23
C ASP A 27 0.41 -23.83 2.69
N ASN A 28 1.46 -24.57 2.42
CA ASN A 28 2.70 -23.98 1.90
C ASN A 28 2.71 -23.76 0.38
N ALA A 29 1.60 -24.02 -0.32
CA ALA A 29 1.53 -23.84 -1.76
C ALA A 29 0.83 -22.54 -2.19
N SER A 30 0.23 -21.82 -1.26
CA SER A 30 -0.32 -20.49 -1.53
C SER A 30 -0.08 -19.63 -0.29
N VAL A 31 0.97 -18.81 -0.33
CA VAL A 31 0.94 -17.61 0.49
C VAL A 31 -0.33 -16.89 0.05
N SER A 32 -1.39 -17.12 0.79
CA SER A 32 -2.61 -16.38 0.60
C SER A 32 -2.25 -14.91 0.73
N LEU A 33 -2.33 -14.16 -0.36
CA LEU A 33 -2.11 -12.71 -0.33
C LEU A 33 -3.01 -12.04 0.70
N SER A 34 -4.04 -12.75 1.17
CA SER A 34 -4.98 -12.30 2.19
C SER A 34 -4.36 -12.18 3.59
N ASP A 35 -3.38 -12.99 3.95
CA ASP A 35 -2.81 -12.98 5.31
C ASP A 35 -1.91 -11.76 5.54
N ASN A 36 -1.46 -11.14 4.45
CA ASN A 36 -0.61 -9.96 4.46
C ASN A 36 -1.28 -8.73 3.86
N ALA A 37 -2.59 -8.75 3.71
CA ALA A 37 -3.36 -7.66 3.12
C ALA A 37 -4.04 -6.81 4.20
N THR A 38 -3.98 -5.50 4.01
CA THR A 38 -4.73 -4.54 4.83
C THR A 38 -5.54 -3.64 3.91
N THR A 39 -6.80 -3.44 4.22
CA THR A 39 -7.68 -2.55 3.48
C THR A 39 -7.93 -1.28 4.29
N PHE A 40 -7.75 -0.13 3.64
CA PHE A 40 -8.10 1.18 4.17
C PHE A 40 -9.34 1.71 3.44
N SER A 41 -10.36 2.08 4.18
CA SER A 41 -11.50 2.84 3.63
C SER A 41 -11.06 4.27 3.37
N VAL A 42 -11.28 4.76 2.15
CA VAL A 42 -10.87 6.11 1.74
C VAL A 42 -12.07 7.00 1.54
N THR A 43 -12.09 8.12 2.22
CA THR A 43 -13.08 9.19 2.00
C THR A 43 -12.36 10.53 1.85
N VAL A 44 -13.06 11.54 1.34
CA VAL A 44 -12.52 12.89 1.19
C VAL A 44 -13.43 13.89 1.88
N SER A 45 -12.86 14.77 2.67
CA SER A 45 -13.56 15.90 3.27
C SER A 45 -12.65 17.12 3.33
N SER A 46 -13.18 18.27 2.95
CA SER A 46 -12.44 19.55 2.95
C SER A 46 -11.09 19.46 2.22
N GLY A 47 -11.05 18.75 1.08
CA GLY A 47 -9.84 18.56 0.27
C GLY A 47 -8.75 17.70 0.90
N LYS A 48 -9.10 16.88 1.89
CA LYS A 48 -8.18 15.95 2.57
C LYS A 48 -8.69 14.53 2.47
N TYR A 49 -7.78 13.60 2.25
CA TYR A 49 -8.08 12.19 2.35
C TYR A 49 -8.19 11.75 3.81
N TYR A 50 -9.18 10.91 4.07
CA TYR A 50 -9.36 10.20 5.33
C TYR A 50 -9.17 8.71 5.07
N LEU A 51 -8.31 8.07 5.84
CA LEU A 51 -8.13 6.63 5.83
C LEU A 51 -8.66 6.07 7.15
N ASP A 52 -9.65 5.18 7.06
CA ASP A 52 -10.36 4.62 8.21
C ASP A 52 -10.84 5.71 9.19
N GLY A 53 -11.32 6.83 8.64
CA GLY A 53 -11.82 7.98 9.42
C GLY A 53 -10.74 8.91 9.98
N SER A 54 -9.46 8.60 9.80
CA SER A 54 -8.35 9.44 10.24
C SER A 54 -7.92 10.41 9.14
N SER A 55 -7.87 11.71 9.45
CA SER A 55 -7.49 12.75 8.48
C SER A 55 -6.01 12.67 8.12
N ASN A 56 -5.72 12.42 6.85
CA ASN A 56 -4.36 12.38 6.30
C ASN A 56 -3.37 11.62 7.21
N PRO A 57 -3.60 10.38 7.63
CA PRO A 57 -2.67 9.68 8.50
C PRO A 57 -1.36 9.37 7.78
N SER A 58 -0.26 9.35 8.52
CA SER A 58 0.98 8.78 8.01
C SER A 58 0.93 7.26 8.15
N LEU A 59 1.22 6.56 7.06
CA LEU A 59 1.19 5.10 7.03
C LEU A 59 2.60 4.53 7.12
N LYS A 60 2.72 3.38 7.77
CA LYS A 60 3.92 2.53 7.74
C LYS A 60 3.56 1.24 7.03
N LEU A 61 4.04 1.08 5.81
CA LEU A 61 3.77 -0.09 4.99
C LEU A 61 5.00 -1.00 4.95
N LYS A 62 4.77 -2.29 4.88
CA LYS A 62 5.83 -3.31 4.82
C LYS A 62 6.05 -3.76 3.39
N ARG A 63 7.31 -3.91 2.98
CA ARG A 63 7.66 -4.53 1.70
C ARG A 63 7.20 -5.98 1.66
N GLY A 64 6.73 -6.42 0.49
CA GLY A 64 6.19 -7.76 0.29
C GLY A 64 4.72 -7.94 0.69
N TYR A 65 4.10 -6.90 1.27
CA TYR A 65 2.69 -6.90 1.66
C TYR A 65 1.82 -6.21 0.62
N VAL A 66 0.54 -6.55 0.63
CA VAL A 66 -0.47 -5.93 -0.24
C VAL A 66 -1.37 -5.03 0.60
N TYR A 67 -1.62 -3.84 0.11
CA TYR A 67 -2.53 -2.87 0.72
C TYR A 67 -3.58 -2.44 -0.29
N TYR A 68 -4.81 -2.38 0.16
CA TYR A 68 -5.95 -1.94 -0.62
C TYR A 68 -6.45 -0.61 -0.08
N PHE A 69 -6.64 0.35 -0.96
CA PHE A 69 -7.23 1.64 -0.65
C PHE A 69 -8.58 1.70 -1.36
N ASP A 70 -9.62 1.45 -0.60
CA ASP A 70 -11.00 1.43 -1.09
C ASP A 70 -11.54 2.85 -1.22
N ALA A 71 -11.50 3.39 -2.44
CA ALA A 71 -11.99 4.71 -2.80
C ALA A 71 -13.34 4.62 -3.52
N THR A 72 -14.21 3.70 -3.12
CA THR A 72 -15.56 3.57 -3.69
C THR A 72 -16.57 4.55 -3.10
N ASP A 73 -16.20 5.25 -2.03
CA ASP A 73 -17.06 6.27 -1.44
C ASP A 73 -17.27 7.45 -2.39
N SER A 74 -18.47 7.98 -2.44
CA SER A 74 -18.86 9.06 -3.37
C SER A 74 -18.05 10.35 -3.17
N THR A 75 -17.47 10.57 -1.99
CA THR A 75 -16.62 11.74 -1.71
C THR A 75 -15.31 11.74 -2.49
N THR A 76 -14.89 10.57 -3.00
CA THR A 76 -13.66 10.43 -3.82
C THR A 76 -13.89 10.75 -5.29
N SER A 77 -15.13 10.93 -5.75
CA SER A 77 -15.51 11.02 -7.16
C SER A 77 -14.80 12.10 -7.98
N SER A 78 -14.33 13.16 -7.35
CA SER A 78 -13.53 14.24 -7.96
C SER A 78 -12.09 14.32 -7.44
N HIS A 79 -11.66 13.31 -6.69
CA HIS A 79 -10.36 13.25 -6.04
C HIS A 79 -9.65 11.93 -6.39
N PRO A 80 -8.97 11.88 -7.56
CA PRO A 80 -8.27 10.68 -7.98
C PRO A 80 -7.18 10.28 -6.98
N LEU A 81 -7.26 9.07 -6.44
CA LEU A 81 -6.26 8.54 -5.54
C LEU A 81 -5.07 7.98 -6.33
N LEU A 82 -3.89 8.43 -6.02
CA LEU A 82 -2.63 7.93 -6.57
C LEU A 82 -1.52 7.93 -5.51
N LEU A 83 -0.47 7.18 -5.75
CA LEU A 83 0.77 7.28 -4.98
C LEU A 83 1.77 8.15 -5.74
N SER A 84 2.57 8.93 -5.01
CA SER A 84 3.50 9.89 -5.60
C SER A 84 4.84 9.90 -4.88
N THR A 85 5.88 10.26 -5.61
CA THR A 85 7.21 10.58 -5.07
C THR A 85 7.31 12.04 -4.63
N SER A 86 6.35 12.88 -5.03
CA SER A 86 6.32 14.31 -4.72
C SER A 86 5.48 14.62 -3.50
N SER A 87 6.03 15.37 -2.56
CA SER A 87 5.31 15.87 -1.38
C SER A 87 4.29 16.96 -1.71
N SER A 88 4.38 17.56 -2.90
CA SER A 88 3.45 18.60 -3.35
C SER A 88 2.11 18.06 -3.80
N GLY A 89 2.01 16.78 -4.04
CA GLY A 89 0.77 16.11 -4.45
C GLY A 89 0.24 16.45 -5.82
N GLY A 90 -0.90 15.90 -6.09
CA GLY A 90 -1.90 16.47 -6.99
C GLY A 90 -1.70 16.32 -8.49
N ASN A 91 -0.57 15.85 -8.99
CA ASN A 91 -0.41 15.63 -10.42
C ASN A 91 0.31 14.33 -10.75
N THR A 92 0.11 13.88 -11.97
CA THR A 92 0.70 12.65 -12.51
C THR A 92 2.21 12.74 -12.72
N SER A 93 2.81 13.92 -12.62
CA SER A 93 4.24 14.15 -12.86
C SER A 93 5.18 13.45 -11.87
N GLY A 94 4.68 13.11 -10.69
CA GLY A 94 5.44 12.38 -9.67
C GLY A 94 4.82 11.04 -9.33
N GLU A 95 3.90 10.54 -10.15
CA GLU A 95 3.18 9.31 -9.88
C GLU A 95 4.11 8.11 -9.73
N TYR A 96 3.88 7.33 -8.68
CA TYR A 96 4.58 6.09 -8.42
C TYR A 96 3.68 4.92 -8.80
N THR A 97 4.10 4.14 -9.78
CA THR A 97 3.31 3.05 -10.35
C THR A 97 3.87 1.66 -10.08
N ASN A 98 5.11 1.55 -9.55
CA ASN A 98 5.70 0.25 -9.28
C ASN A 98 4.94 -0.50 -8.18
N GLY A 99 4.35 -1.64 -8.52
CA GLY A 99 3.49 -2.42 -7.64
C GLY A 99 2.10 -1.83 -7.41
N VAL A 100 1.71 -0.77 -8.13
CA VAL A 100 0.41 -0.11 -8.01
C VAL A 100 -0.51 -0.57 -9.13
N THR A 101 -1.73 -0.91 -8.78
CA THR A 101 -2.81 -1.24 -9.72
C THR A 101 -3.98 -0.30 -9.47
N ASN A 102 -4.67 0.10 -10.54
CA ASN A 102 -5.82 0.98 -10.50
C ASN A 102 -5.50 2.34 -9.87
N SER A 103 -4.34 2.89 -10.21
CA SER A 103 -3.96 4.26 -9.83
C SER A 103 -4.91 5.29 -10.44
N GLN A 104 -5.03 6.45 -9.82
CA GLN A 104 -5.93 7.54 -10.19
C GLN A 104 -7.42 7.13 -10.14
N THR A 105 -7.76 6.14 -9.34
CA THR A 105 -9.16 5.75 -9.17
C THR A 105 -9.96 6.81 -8.41
N THR A 106 -11.18 7.03 -8.85
CA THR A 106 -12.16 7.92 -8.20
C THR A 106 -13.38 7.16 -7.70
N ASN A 107 -13.51 5.89 -8.06
CA ASN A 107 -14.61 5.02 -7.66
C ASN A 107 -14.16 3.56 -7.79
N GLY A 108 -13.21 3.18 -7.00
CA GLY A 108 -12.65 1.83 -7.04
C GLY A 108 -11.58 1.64 -5.99
N THR A 109 -10.89 0.52 -6.06
CA THR A 109 -9.83 0.19 -5.12
C THR A 109 -8.47 0.31 -5.79
N LEU A 110 -7.61 1.20 -5.26
CA LEU A 110 -6.19 1.20 -5.59
C LEU A 110 -5.52 0.07 -4.82
N THR A 111 -4.78 -0.78 -5.50
CA THR A 111 -4.00 -1.85 -4.88
C THR A 111 -2.53 -1.52 -4.94
N PHE A 112 -1.85 -1.63 -3.82
CA PHE A 112 -0.41 -1.45 -3.72
C PHE A 112 0.26 -2.71 -3.17
N GLN A 113 0.84 -3.50 -4.06
CA GLN A 113 1.75 -4.58 -3.69
C GLN A 113 3.14 -3.99 -3.50
N VAL A 114 3.55 -3.79 -2.26
CA VAL A 114 4.79 -3.08 -1.94
C VAL A 114 6.01 -3.88 -2.43
N PRO A 115 6.72 -3.42 -3.47
CA PRO A 115 7.88 -4.13 -3.99
C PRO A 115 9.03 -4.17 -2.97
N SER A 116 9.94 -5.13 -3.13
CA SER A 116 11.14 -5.24 -2.30
C SER A 116 12.07 -4.02 -2.44
N ASP A 117 12.05 -3.38 -3.61
CA ASP A 117 12.82 -2.19 -3.96
C ASP A 117 12.01 -0.88 -3.86
N ALA A 118 10.83 -0.92 -3.25
CA ALA A 118 10.00 0.27 -3.07
C ALA A 118 10.78 1.41 -2.41
N LEU A 119 10.48 2.62 -2.83
CA LEU A 119 11.04 3.82 -2.19
C LEU A 119 10.68 3.86 -0.70
N SER A 120 11.57 4.40 0.13
CA SER A 120 11.34 4.51 1.57
C SER A 120 10.27 5.54 1.94
N THR A 121 9.95 6.43 1.03
CA THR A 121 8.93 7.47 1.22
C THR A 121 8.11 7.63 -0.05
N LEU A 122 6.81 7.55 0.10
CA LEU A 122 5.80 7.90 -0.90
C LEU A 122 4.75 8.82 -0.27
N TYR A 123 3.93 9.43 -1.11
CA TYR A 123 2.85 10.34 -0.73
C TYR A 123 1.56 9.89 -1.43
N TYR A 124 0.40 10.28 -0.89
CA TYR A 124 -0.92 10.03 -1.47
C TYR A 124 -1.80 11.26 -1.36
#